data_4abf662e09886165dc7eff9447cf867c
#
_entry.id   4abf662e09886165dc7eff9447cf867c
#
_cell.length_a   1.000
_cell.length_b   1.000
_cell.length_c   1.000
_cell.angle_alpha   90.00
_cell.angle_beta   90.00
_cell.angle_gamma   90.00
#
_symmetry.space_group_name_H-M   'P 1'
#
loop_
_entity.id
_entity.type
_entity.pdbx_description
1 polymer ?
#
loop_
_entity_poly.entity_id
_entity_poly.type
_entity_poly.pdbx_seq_one_letter_code
_entity_poly.pdbx_strand_id
1 'polypeptide(L)'
;MAGKGIADVLFCLDSSTSMEPCFDAVRQHLVSFVEGLKSDGQFEWDLRFDFVSHSTSSFKSGSEIIFRAKSIYEENLFDALYKNKSQENNAKLFTSSISDFVDKLNKLRAGGDETNLIALDTCLDFPLRPGSDCHRVIILLTDEPLETGLEIQEQLEKIPDLITKIHSLGVLLFMIGPDSAGYEELSAANRSTYDVVPKGNGLATVDFKRVLNQIGKSVSASRAQVIRGSVNKALFGQNTWVSSSRTEMRGA
;
A
#
# COMPACT_ATOMS: atom_id res chain seq x y z
N MET A 1 -9.08 -9.83 -29.42
CA MET A 1 -7.97 -8.97 -28.96
C MET A 1 -8.10 -8.84 -27.45
N ALA A 2 -7.05 -9.16 -26.71
CA ALA A 2 -7.02 -8.94 -25.28
C ALA A 2 -7.13 -7.43 -24.98
N GLY A 3 -7.95 -7.04 -24.01
CA GLY A 3 -8.05 -5.64 -23.60
C GLY A 3 -6.75 -5.19 -22.93
N LYS A 4 -6.32 -3.94 -23.14
CA LYS A 4 -5.15 -3.37 -22.45
C LYS A 4 -5.56 -2.90 -21.05
N GLY A 5 -4.99 -3.47 -20.00
CA GLY A 5 -5.13 -3.00 -18.62
C GLY A 5 -4.01 -2.00 -18.26
N ILE A 6 -4.33 -0.96 -17.50
CA ILE A 6 -3.35 0.02 -17.03
C ILE A 6 -3.46 0.10 -15.52
N ALA A 7 -2.34 -0.08 -14.80
CA ALA A 7 -2.33 0.08 -13.36
C ALA A 7 -1.01 0.69 -12.85
N ASP A 8 -1.14 1.58 -11.86
CA ASP A 8 -0.07 2.06 -11.03
C ASP A 8 -0.22 1.39 -9.66
N VAL A 9 0.80 0.67 -9.22
CA VAL A 9 0.81 -0.05 -7.95
C VAL A 9 1.89 0.52 -7.07
N LEU A 10 1.49 1.08 -5.94
CA LEU A 10 2.36 1.70 -4.97
C LEU A 10 2.30 0.92 -3.65
N PHE A 11 3.44 0.46 -3.17
CA PHE A 11 3.54 -0.22 -1.89
C PHE A 11 3.94 0.79 -0.82
N CYS A 12 3.11 0.96 0.21
CA CYS A 12 3.43 1.69 1.42
C CYS A 12 3.99 0.68 2.42
N LEU A 13 5.31 0.68 2.58
CA LEU A 13 6.04 -0.31 3.35
C LEU A 13 6.53 0.32 4.65
N ASP A 14 5.99 -0.15 5.75
CA ASP A 14 6.62 0.05 7.04
C ASP A 14 8.04 -0.53 6.98
N SER A 15 9.03 0.26 7.36
CA SER A 15 10.43 -0.15 7.46
C SER A 15 10.99 0.07 8.87
N SER A 16 10.11 0.06 9.87
CA SER A 16 10.49 0.05 11.29
C SER A 16 11.34 -1.17 11.65
N THR A 17 11.96 -1.14 12.81
CA THR A 17 12.86 -2.21 13.26
C THR A 17 12.13 -3.55 13.42
N SER A 18 10.85 -3.52 13.80
CA SER A 18 10.00 -4.70 13.97
C SER A 18 9.73 -5.46 12.67
N MET A 19 9.76 -4.76 11.54
CA MET A 19 9.55 -5.34 10.21
C MET A 19 10.69 -6.23 9.70
N GLU A 20 11.89 -6.20 10.30
CA GLU A 20 13.05 -6.93 9.78
C GLU A 20 12.78 -8.44 9.55
N PRO A 21 12.10 -9.17 10.47
CA PRO A 21 11.75 -10.58 10.23
C PRO A 21 10.76 -10.80 9.08
N CYS A 22 9.98 -9.77 8.74
CA CYS A 22 8.92 -9.83 7.75
C CYS A 22 9.40 -9.45 6.34
N PHE A 23 10.48 -8.68 6.24
CA PHE A 23 10.93 -8.14 4.96
C PHE A 23 11.24 -9.19 3.90
N ASP A 24 11.85 -10.31 4.28
CA ASP A 24 12.19 -11.36 3.32
C ASP A 24 10.92 -12.02 2.76
N ALA A 25 9.91 -12.24 3.61
CA ALA A 25 8.61 -12.73 3.17
C ALA A 25 7.93 -11.73 2.23
N VAL A 26 7.89 -10.45 2.59
CA VAL A 26 7.33 -9.38 1.75
C VAL A 26 8.01 -9.33 0.40
N ARG A 27 9.34 -9.36 0.35
CA ARG A 27 10.12 -9.34 -0.91
C ARG A 27 9.76 -10.50 -1.83
N GLN A 28 9.73 -11.72 -1.30
CA GLN A 28 9.42 -12.92 -2.09
C GLN A 28 8.00 -12.87 -2.68
N HIS A 29 7.07 -12.28 -1.96
CA HIS A 29 5.66 -12.28 -2.32
C HIS A 29 5.25 -11.14 -3.24
N LEU A 30 5.96 -10.00 -3.20
CA LEU A 30 5.72 -8.91 -4.15
C LEU A 30 5.96 -9.34 -5.60
N VAL A 31 6.95 -10.21 -5.83
CA VAL A 31 7.17 -10.83 -7.15
C VAL A 31 5.94 -11.64 -7.57
N SER A 32 5.43 -12.47 -6.66
CA SER A 32 4.25 -13.31 -6.92
C SER A 32 2.98 -12.48 -7.18
N PHE A 33 2.86 -11.31 -6.58
CA PHE A 33 1.76 -10.37 -6.86
C PHE A 33 1.77 -9.91 -8.33
N VAL A 34 2.93 -9.47 -8.80
CA VAL A 34 3.08 -8.99 -10.19
C VAL A 34 2.83 -10.13 -11.19
N GLU A 35 3.30 -11.34 -10.88
CA GLU A 35 3.01 -12.53 -11.67
C GLU A 35 1.50 -12.84 -11.68
N GLY A 36 0.82 -12.68 -10.54
CA GLY A 36 -0.63 -12.83 -10.42
C GLY A 36 -1.40 -11.86 -11.30
N LEU A 37 -0.98 -10.61 -11.39
CA LEU A 37 -1.56 -9.63 -12.30
C LEU A 37 -1.38 -10.00 -13.78
N LYS A 38 -0.25 -10.62 -14.13
CA LYS A 38 0.04 -11.03 -15.50
C LYS A 38 -0.60 -12.36 -15.88
N SER A 39 -0.85 -13.26 -14.92
CA SER A 39 -1.31 -14.64 -15.17
C SER A 39 -2.77 -14.74 -15.60
N ASP A 40 -3.54 -13.66 -15.50
CA ASP A 40 -4.96 -13.65 -15.82
C ASP A 40 -5.24 -13.88 -17.33
N GLY A 41 -4.24 -13.72 -18.20
CA GLY A 41 -4.33 -14.03 -19.65
C GLY A 41 -5.41 -13.26 -20.43
N GLN A 42 -6.30 -12.55 -19.73
CA GLN A 42 -7.38 -11.78 -20.33
C GLN A 42 -6.95 -10.39 -20.79
N PHE A 43 -5.87 -9.87 -20.20
CA PHE A 43 -5.38 -8.51 -20.44
C PHE A 43 -3.88 -8.48 -20.67
N GLU A 44 -3.45 -7.61 -21.57
CA GLU A 44 -2.08 -7.12 -21.63
C GLU A 44 -1.97 -5.93 -20.65
N TRP A 45 -1.19 -6.08 -19.59
CA TRP A 45 -1.06 -5.07 -18.56
C TRP A 45 0.09 -4.09 -18.84
N ASP A 46 -0.22 -2.80 -18.84
CA ASP A 46 0.73 -1.70 -18.69
C ASP A 46 0.83 -1.34 -17.21
N LEU A 47 1.81 -1.95 -16.54
CA LEU A 47 2.01 -1.83 -15.09
C LEU A 47 3.20 -0.93 -14.79
N ARG A 48 3.03 -0.05 -13.79
CA ARG A 48 4.13 0.65 -13.13
C ARG A 48 4.10 0.36 -11.65
N PHE A 49 5.28 0.24 -11.06
CA PHE A 49 5.47 -0.07 -9.65
C PHE A 49 6.37 0.95 -8.98
N ASP A 50 6.06 1.27 -7.74
CA ASP A 50 6.96 1.96 -6.82
C ASP A 50 6.69 1.48 -5.39
N PHE A 51 7.53 1.89 -4.46
CA PHE A 51 7.26 1.76 -3.03
C PHE A 51 7.57 3.07 -2.31
N VAL A 52 6.86 3.32 -1.22
CA VAL A 52 7.25 4.24 -0.17
C VAL A 52 7.67 3.40 1.01
N SER A 53 8.97 3.22 1.18
CA SER A 53 9.53 2.66 2.41
C SER A 53 9.73 3.80 3.38
N HIS A 54 9.12 3.72 4.55
CA HIS A 54 9.15 4.78 5.54
C HIS A 54 9.60 4.29 6.91
N SER A 55 10.26 5.17 7.63
CA SER A 55 10.55 5.03 9.05
C SER A 55 10.66 6.41 9.68
N THR A 56 10.45 6.45 10.99
CA THR A 56 10.52 7.66 11.78
C THR A 56 11.54 7.49 12.89
N SER A 57 12.26 8.55 13.21
CA SER A 57 13.20 8.54 14.35
C SER A 57 13.02 9.81 15.18
N SER A 58 12.97 9.66 16.49
CA SER A 58 13.06 10.77 17.41
C SER A 58 14.53 11.07 17.74
N PHE A 59 14.96 12.33 17.67
CA PHE A 59 16.27 12.74 18.12
C PHE A 59 16.28 12.89 19.66
N LYS A 60 17.29 12.30 20.33
CA LYS A 60 17.43 12.35 21.79
C LYS A 60 17.65 13.73 22.39
N SER A 61 17.90 14.78 21.60
CA SER A 61 18.21 16.13 22.08
C SER A 61 17.13 17.18 21.81
N GLY A 62 15.98 16.80 21.31
CA GLY A 62 14.84 17.67 21.04
C GLY A 62 13.62 16.86 20.65
N SER A 63 12.45 17.47 20.74
CA SER A 63 11.16 16.88 20.36
C SER A 63 10.94 16.80 18.84
N GLU A 64 11.99 16.89 18.04
CA GLU A 64 11.85 16.86 16.60
C GLU A 64 11.81 15.42 16.07
N ILE A 65 10.69 15.05 15.50
CA ILE A 65 10.50 13.77 14.84
C ILE A 65 10.93 13.89 13.38
N ILE A 66 11.80 13.00 12.95
CA ILE A 66 12.28 12.97 11.56
C ILE A 66 11.60 11.82 10.85
N PHE A 67 10.66 12.17 10.00
CA PHE A 67 10.06 11.24 9.04
C PHE A 67 10.97 11.07 7.83
N ARG A 68 11.28 9.84 7.50
CA ARG A 68 12.10 9.45 6.33
C ARG A 68 11.29 8.57 5.42
N ALA A 69 11.20 8.95 4.16
CA ALA A 69 10.55 8.15 3.13
C ALA A 69 11.44 8.05 1.89
N LYS A 70 11.51 6.86 1.32
CA LYS A 70 12.27 6.54 0.11
C LYS A 70 11.36 5.88 -0.90
N SER A 71 11.65 6.11 -2.18
CA SER A 71 11.06 5.36 -3.28
C SER A 71 12.12 4.52 -4.01
N ILE A 72 11.75 3.88 -5.10
CA ILE A 72 12.68 3.08 -5.93
C ILE A 72 13.92 3.88 -6.33
N TYR A 73 13.74 5.15 -6.66
CA TYR A 73 14.83 5.98 -7.21
C TYR A 73 15.18 7.18 -6.34
N GLU A 74 14.29 7.57 -5.41
CA GLU A 74 14.45 8.76 -4.57
C GLU A 74 14.76 8.37 -3.12
N GLU A 75 15.98 8.70 -2.68
CA GLU A 75 16.43 8.44 -1.30
C GLU A 75 15.79 9.39 -0.27
N ASN A 76 15.38 10.59 -0.72
CA ASN A 76 14.65 11.56 0.08
C ASN A 76 13.36 11.95 -0.65
N LEU A 77 12.36 11.10 -0.52
CA LEU A 77 11.11 11.25 -1.22
C LEU A 77 10.35 12.52 -0.83
N PHE A 78 10.43 12.92 0.44
CA PHE A 78 9.74 14.11 0.91
C PHE A 78 10.27 15.38 0.21
N ASP A 79 11.58 15.50 0.09
CA ASP A 79 12.18 16.61 -0.64
C ASP A 79 11.82 16.58 -2.13
N ALA A 80 11.80 15.39 -2.72
CA ALA A 80 11.44 15.23 -4.12
C ALA A 80 9.98 15.63 -4.40
N LEU A 81 9.04 15.29 -3.51
CA LEU A 81 7.62 15.60 -3.70
C LEU A 81 7.25 17.03 -3.31
N TYR A 82 7.85 17.58 -2.25
CA TYR A 82 7.33 18.82 -1.63
C TYR A 82 8.27 20.03 -1.73
N LYS A 83 9.59 19.86 -1.67
CA LYS A 83 10.51 20.98 -1.66
C LYS A 83 10.90 21.48 -3.07
N ASN A 84 10.90 20.60 -4.05
CA ASN A 84 11.33 20.92 -5.42
C ASN A 84 10.18 21.33 -6.36
N LYS A 85 9.03 21.77 -5.81
CA LYS A 85 7.84 22.18 -6.60
C LYS A 85 8.08 23.34 -7.56
N SER A 86 9.17 24.11 -7.41
CA SER A 86 9.49 25.25 -8.27
C SER A 86 10.37 24.90 -9.47
N GLN A 87 10.97 23.71 -9.50
CA GLN A 87 11.64 23.16 -10.67
C GLN A 87 10.76 22.06 -11.22
N GLU A 88 10.63 21.93 -12.53
CA GLU A 88 9.95 20.79 -13.16
C GLU A 88 10.40 19.53 -12.45
N ASN A 89 9.48 18.91 -11.72
CA ASN A 89 9.81 17.84 -10.78
C ASN A 89 10.22 16.60 -11.59
N ASN A 90 11.51 16.52 -11.91
CA ASN A 90 12.12 15.39 -12.63
C ASN A 90 12.36 14.19 -11.71
N ALA A 91 11.69 14.11 -10.55
CA ALA A 91 11.76 12.94 -9.68
C ALA A 91 11.42 11.69 -10.49
N LYS A 92 12.37 10.77 -10.59
CA LYS A 92 12.15 9.51 -11.28
C LYS A 92 11.35 8.61 -10.34
N LEU A 93 10.04 8.53 -10.57
CA LEU A 93 9.13 7.68 -9.83
C LEU A 93 8.57 6.61 -10.76
N PHE A 94 8.26 5.48 -10.20
CA PHE A 94 7.76 4.28 -10.86
C PHE A 94 8.73 3.61 -11.86
N THR A 95 8.70 2.31 -11.85
CA THR A 95 9.32 1.45 -12.85
C THR A 95 8.30 0.47 -13.43
N SER A 96 8.46 0.07 -14.69
CA SER A 96 7.76 -1.06 -15.29
C SER A 96 8.60 -2.34 -15.29
N SER A 97 9.85 -2.26 -14.83
CA SER A 97 10.78 -3.39 -14.71
C SER A 97 10.60 -4.08 -13.35
N ILE A 98 10.18 -5.33 -13.38
CA ILE A 98 10.07 -6.15 -12.15
C ILE A 98 11.45 -6.37 -11.54
N SER A 99 12.47 -6.62 -12.36
CA SER A 99 13.83 -6.83 -11.87
C SER A 99 14.36 -5.58 -11.14
N ASP A 100 14.16 -4.39 -11.70
CA ASP A 100 14.54 -3.14 -11.03
C ASP A 100 13.81 -2.98 -9.69
N PHE A 101 12.50 -3.26 -9.67
CA PHE A 101 11.71 -3.18 -8.45
C PHE A 101 12.26 -4.12 -7.37
N VAL A 102 12.51 -5.39 -7.71
CA VAL A 102 13.05 -6.40 -6.80
C VAL A 102 14.46 -6.03 -6.32
N ASP A 103 15.32 -5.58 -7.22
CA ASP A 103 16.68 -5.18 -6.87
C ASP A 103 16.72 -4.00 -5.90
N LYS A 104 15.80 -3.05 -6.04
CA LYS A 104 15.69 -1.91 -5.11
C LYS A 104 15.06 -2.33 -3.78
N LEU A 105 14.02 -3.15 -3.82
CA LEU A 105 13.39 -3.71 -2.63
C LEU A 105 14.38 -4.50 -1.76
N ASN A 106 15.28 -5.28 -2.38
CA ASN A 106 16.32 -6.04 -1.70
C ASN A 106 17.36 -5.16 -0.97
N LYS A 107 17.44 -3.88 -1.31
CA LYS A 107 18.35 -2.90 -0.67
C LYS A 107 17.73 -2.20 0.53
N LEU A 108 16.43 -2.32 0.74
CA LEU A 108 15.78 -1.76 1.91
C LEU A 108 16.33 -2.38 3.19
N ARG A 109 16.35 -1.57 4.25
CA ARG A 109 16.77 -2.01 5.59
C ARG A 109 15.74 -1.50 6.59
N ALA A 110 15.44 -2.32 7.57
CA ALA A 110 14.62 -1.96 8.70
C ALA A 110 15.37 -1.00 9.64
N GLY A 111 14.64 -0.13 10.32
CA GLY A 111 15.18 0.76 11.35
C GLY A 111 14.28 1.93 11.66
N GLY A 112 14.22 2.34 12.91
CA GLY A 112 13.35 3.40 13.40
C GLY A 112 11.98 2.89 13.85
N ASP A 113 11.05 3.81 13.98
CA ASP A 113 9.65 3.59 14.36
C ASP A 113 8.72 3.88 13.16
N GLU A 114 7.43 3.65 13.31
CA GLU A 114 6.44 3.78 12.25
C GLU A 114 5.53 4.99 12.41
N THR A 115 5.11 5.57 11.27
CA THR A 115 4.06 6.59 11.13
C THR A 115 3.26 6.29 9.86
N ASN A 116 2.53 5.21 9.89
CA ASN A 116 1.92 4.58 8.71
C ASN A 116 0.95 5.49 7.94
N LEU A 117 0.13 6.30 8.65
CA LEU A 117 -0.82 7.18 7.96
C LEU A 117 -0.16 8.42 7.37
N ILE A 118 0.95 8.89 7.93
CA ILE A 118 1.76 9.95 7.32
C ILE A 118 2.39 9.43 6.01
N ALA A 119 2.87 8.20 6.03
CA ALA A 119 3.40 7.55 4.83
C ALA A 119 2.31 7.31 3.78
N LEU A 120 1.12 6.89 4.21
CA LEU A 120 -0.04 6.73 3.31
C LEU A 120 -0.43 8.06 2.65
N ASP A 121 -0.44 9.16 3.41
CA ASP A 121 -0.69 10.50 2.87
C ASP A 121 0.34 10.86 1.79
N THR A 122 1.63 10.56 2.06
CA THR A 122 2.69 10.72 1.07
C THR A 122 2.45 9.86 -0.19
N CYS A 123 1.98 8.62 -0.03
CA CYS A 123 1.61 7.77 -1.16
C CYS A 123 0.49 8.36 -2.02
N LEU A 124 -0.48 9.01 -1.39
CA LEU A 124 -1.59 9.66 -2.09
C LEU A 124 -1.17 10.91 -2.88
N ASP A 125 0.01 11.47 -2.59
CA ASP A 125 0.59 12.61 -3.33
C ASP A 125 1.48 12.17 -4.52
N PHE A 126 1.65 10.86 -4.72
CA PHE A 126 2.40 10.36 -5.88
C PHE A 126 1.73 10.73 -7.19
N PRO A 127 2.52 10.95 -8.27
CA PRO A 127 1.99 11.25 -9.59
C PRO A 127 1.41 9.99 -10.26
N LEU A 128 0.33 9.46 -9.66
CA LEU A 128 -0.43 8.36 -10.23
C LEU A 128 -1.05 8.80 -11.57
N ARG A 129 -1.01 7.93 -12.57
CA ARG A 129 -1.60 8.23 -13.88
C ARG A 129 -3.06 8.65 -13.73
N PRO A 130 -3.48 9.76 -14.36
CA PRO A 130 -4.85 10.24 -14.27
C PRO A 130 -5.81 9.35 -15.06
N GLY A 131 -7.07 9.42 -14.70
CA GLY A 131 -8.16 9.00 -15.54
C GLY A 131 -8.88 7.73 -15.19
N SER A 132 -9.97 7.53 -15.87
CA SER A 132 -10.86 6.37 -15.77
C SER A 132 -10.21 5.06 -16.22
N ASP A 133 -9.07 5.13 -16.91
CA ASP A 133 -8.45 3.98 -17.56
C ASP A 133 -7.32 3.35 -16.75
N CYS A 134 -6.85 4.02 -15.69
CA CYS A 134 -5.79 3.53 -14.82
C CYS A 134 -6.32 3.08 -13.46
N HIS A 135 -6.02 1.85 -13.05
CA HIS A 135 -6.19 1.42 -11.68
C HIS A 135 -5.07 1.99 -10.83
N ARG A 136 -5.43 2.78 -9.82
CA ARG A 136 -4.51 3.33 -8.83
C ARG A 136 -4.60 2.48 -7.60
N VAL A 137 -3.55 1.74 -7.32
CA VAL A 137 -3.52 0.75 -6.24
C VAL A 137 -2.47 1.15 -5.22
N ILE A 138 -2.87 1.25 -3.95
CA ILE A 138 -1.95 1.41 -2.82
C ILE A 138 -2.10 0.18 -1.93
N ILE A 139 -0.97 -0.41 -1.54
CA ILE A 139 -0.91 -1.57 -0.66
C ILE A 139 -0.08 -1.18 0.56
N LEU A 140 -0.74 -1.00 1.70
CA LEU A 140 -0.09 -0.71 2.99
C LEU A 140 0.22 -2.01 3.71
N LEU A 141 1.50 -2.19 4.09
CA LEU A 141 2.01 -3.32 4.84
C LEU A 141 2.70 -2.83 6.12
N THR A 142 2.22 -3.30 7.28
CA THR A 142 2.80 -2.98 8.60
C THR A 142 2.59 -4.14 9.57
N ASP A 143 3.48 -4.30 10.54
CA ASP A 143 3.38 -5.30 11.61
C ASP A 143 2.94 -4.71 12.96
N GLU A 144 2.68 -3.39 13.00
CA GLU A 144 2.27 -2.67 14.20
C GLU A 144 0.87 -2.03 14.04
N PRO A 145 0.02 -2.09 15.10
CA PRO A 145 -1.22 -1.34 15.13
C PRO A 145 -0.94 0.16 15.22
N LEU A 146 -1.82 0.96 14.64
CA LEU A 146 -1.68 2.42 14.62
C LEU A 146 -1.54 3.01 16.02
N GLU A 147 -2.21 2.42 17.00
CA GLU A 147 -2.28 2.86 18.39
C GLU A 147 -0.97 2.66 19.18
N THR A 148 0.03 2.01 18.59
CA THR A 148 1.36 1.80 19.21
C THR A 148 2.48 2.54 18.50
N GLY A 149 2.20 3.17 17.36
CA GLY A 149 3.18 3.96 16.60
C GLY A 149 3.49 5.33 17.21
N LEU A 150 4.26 6.12 16.49
CA LEU A 150 4.53 7.51 16.86
C LEU A 150 3.41 8.45 16.33
N GLU A 151 3.30 9.63 16.96
CA GLU A 151 2.34 10.68 16.54
C GLU A 151 0.90 10.15 16.38
N ILE A 152 0.46 9.29 17.29
CA ILE A 152 -0.84 8.60 17.23
C ILE A 152 -1.98 9.59 17.03
N GLN A 153 -2.02 10.66 17.83
CA GLN A 153 -3.10 11.63 17.78
C GLN A 153 -3.15 12.34 16.40
N GLU A 154 -1.99 12.77 15.91
CA GLU A 154 -1.89 13.39 14.58
C GLU A 154 -2.32 12.43 13.47
N GLN A 155 -1.93 11.15 13.57
CA GLN A 155 -2.33 10.15 12.59
C GLN A 155 -3.85 9.90 12.62
N LEU A 156 -4.45 9.78 13.79
CA LEU A 156 -5.90 9.58 13.94
C LEU A 156 -6.69 10.78 13.39
N GLU A 157 -6.25 11.99 13.65
CA GLU A 157 -6.87 13.21 13.14
C GLU A 157 -6.84 13.32 11.61
N LYS A 158 -5.88 12.66 10.95
CA LYS A 158 -5.79 12.60 9.48
C LYS A 158 -6.77 11.64 8.82
N ILE A 159 -7.38 10.69 9.53
CA ILE A 159 -8.19 9.63 8.92
C ILE A 159 -9.33 10.18 8.05
N PRO A 160 -10.13 11.17 8.48
CA PRO A 160 -11.20 11.72 7.64
C PRO A 160 -10.69 12.34 6.33
N ASP A 161 -9.55 13.04 6.39
CA ASP A 161 -8.94 13.66 5.22
C ASP A 161 -8.38 12.60 4.27
N LEU A 162 -7.75 11.57 4.80
CA LEU A 162 -7.25 10.43 4.02
C LEU A 162 -8.39 9.70 3.30
N ILE A 163 -9.50 9.44 3.99
CA ILE A 163 -10.71 8.84 3.38
C ILE A 163 -11.20 9.71 2.22
N THR A 164 -11.28 11.01 2.42
CA THR A 164 -11.69 11.96 1.39
C THR A 164 -10.73 11.96 0.20
N LYS A 165 -9.43 11.95 0.46
CA LYS A 165 -8.36 11.93 -0.56
C LYS A 165 -8.37 10.62 -1.36
N ILE A 166 -8.47 9.46 -0.68
CA ILE A 166 -8.60 8.13 -1.31
C ILE A 166 -9.79 8.12 -2.26
N HIS A 167 -10.93 8.63 -1.79
CA HIS A 167 -12.16 8.69 -2.57
C HIS A 167 -12.04 9.59 -3.80
N SER A 168 -11.52 10.80 -3.62
CA SER A 168 -11.35 11.79 -4.70
C SER A 168 -10.39 11.32 -5.78
N LEU A 169 -9.33 10.63 -5.38
CA LEU A 169 -8.34 10.05 -6.29
C LEU A 169 -8.80 8.73 -6.92
N GLY A 170 -9.86 8.11 -6.41
CA GLY A 170 -10.33 6.80 -6.88
C GLY A 170 -9.32 5.67 -6.65
N VAL A 171 -8.55 5.75 -5.57
CA VAL A 171 -7.54 4.76 -5.19
C VAL A 171 -8.21 3.49 -4.68
N LEU A 172 -7.66 2.33 -5.05
CA LEU A 172 -7.90 1.04 -4.42
C LEU A 172 -6.89 0.88 -3.30
N LEU A 173 -7.34 0.93 -2.05
CA LEU A 173 -6.47 0.77 -0.89
C LEU A 173 -6.60 -0.65 -0.33
N PHE A 174 -5.48 -1.35 -0.23
CA PHE A 174 -5.36 -2.62 0.45
C PHE A 174 -4.45 -2.47 1.66
N MET A 175 -4.93 -2.81 2.84
CA MET A 175 -4.16 -2.74 4.07
C MET A 175 -3.98 -4.15 4.63
N ILE A 176 -2.75 -4.47 5.04
CA ILE A 176 -2.41 -5.72 5.71
C ILE A 176 -1.61 -5.33 6.95
N GLY A 177 -2.18 -5.56 8.11
CA GLY A 177 -1.59 -5.17 9.38
C GLY A 177 -2.32 -5.76 10.57
N PRO A 178 -1.83 -5.54 11.80
CA PRO A 178 -2.46 -6.03 13.02
C PRO A 178 -3.81 -5.36 13.27
N ASP A 179 -4.64 -5.97 14.12
CA ASP A 179 -5.93 -5.41 14.54
C ASP A 179 -5.74 -4.01 15.15
N SER A 180 -6.39 -3.02 14.54
CA SER A 180 -6.26 -1.59 14.87
C SER A 180 -7.56 -0.87 14.54
N ALA A 181 -8.10 -0.13 15.51
CA ALA A 181 -9.32 0.66 15.31
C ALA A 181 -9.15 1.73 14.24
N GLY A 182 -7.97 2.36 14.17
CA GLY A 182 -7.66 3.38 13.15
C GLY A 182 -7.61 2.80 11.73
N TYR A 183 -7.04 1.61 11.53
CA TYR A 183 -7.06 0.95 10.21
C TYR A 183 -8.45 0.44 9.87
N GLU A 184 -9.24 -0.02 10.85
CA GLU A 184 -10.64 -0.40 10.64
C GLU A 184 -11.46 0.82 10.17
N GLU A 185 -11.30 1.99 10.82
CA GLU A 185 -11.95 3.23 10.41
C GLU A 185 -11.53 3.64 8.98
N LEU A 186 -10.25 3.60 8.66
CA LEU A 186 -9.74 3.90 7.33
C LEU A 186 -10.29 2.93 6.28
N SER A 187 -10.53 1.67 6.63
CA SER A 187 -11.12 0.66 5.74
C SER A 187 -12.56 0.95 5.36
N ALA A 188 -13.24 1.85 6.06
CA ALA A 188 -14.57 2.34 5.68
C ALA A 188 -14.55 3.22 4.42
N ALA A 189 -13.37 3.68 3.97
CA ALA A 189 -13.23 4.36 2.69
C ALA A 189 -13.71 3.44 1.56
N ASN A 190 -14.44 4.03 0.61
CA ASN A 190 -14.92 3.28 -0.55
C ASN A 190 -13.71 2.71 -1.33
N ARG A 191 -13.78 1.43 -1.70
CA ARG A 191 -12.70 0.70 -2.40
C ARG A 191 -11.48 0.39 -1.53
N SER A 192 -11.64 0.36 -0.22
CA SER A 192 -10.60 -0.05 0.71
C SER A 192 -10.90 -1.44 1.29
N THR A 193 -9.86 -2.20 1.57
CA THR A 193 -9.93 -3.49 2.26
C THR A 193 -8.85 -3.55 3.32
N TYR A 194 -9.14 -4.27 4.40
CA TYR A 194 -8.22 -4.48 5.49
C TYR A 194 -8.16 -5.97 5.86
N ASP A 195 -6.98 -6.56 5.75
CA ASP A 195 -6.70 -7.94 6.13
C ASP A 195 -5.90 -7.94 7.43
N VAL A 196 -6.51 -8.47 8.49
CA VAL A 196 -5.95 -8.45 9.84
C VAL A 196 -4.98 -9.60 10.03
N VAL A 197 -3.77 -9.29 10.47
CA VAL A 197 -2.70 -10.25 10.77
C VAL A 197 -2.28 -10.12 12.25
N PRO A 198 -1.68 -11.14 12.85
CA PRO A 198 -1.12 -11.02 14.20
C PRO A 198 -0.04 -9.92 14.28
N LYS A 199 -0.01 -9.18 15.40
CA LYS A 199 1.01 -8.17 15.68
C LYS A 199 2.44 -8.75 15.67
N GLY A 200 3.41 -7.95 15.27
CA GLY A 200 4.82 -8.30 15.23
C GLY A 200 5.10 -9.30 14.10
N ASN A 201 5.54 -10.50 14.40
CA ASN A 201 5.88 -11.52 13.39
C ASN A 201 4.69 -12.02 12.55
N GLY A 202 3.50 -11.46 12.72
CA GLY A 202 2.30 -11.87 11.98
C GLY A 202 2.45 -11.81 10.47
N LEU A 203 3.09 -10.77 9.96
CA LEU A 203 3.38 -10.65 8.54
C LEU A 203 4.30 -11.77 8.02
N ALA A 204 5.25 -12.27 8.81
CA ALA A 204 6.10 -13.38 8.41
C ALA A 204 5.34 -14.73 8.33
N THR A 205 4.22 -14.86 9.03
CA THR A 205 3.41 -16.09 9.07
C THR A 205 2.26 -16.09 8.06
N VAL A 206 1.99 -14.95 7.43
CA VAL A 206 0.92 -14.81 6.43
C VAL A 206 1.33 -15.48 5.12
N ASP A 207 0.40 -16.20 4.51
CA ASP A 207 0.54 -16.60 3.11
C ASP A 207 0.35 -15.38 2.20
N PHE A 208 1.37 -14.52 2.17
CA PHE A 208 1.38 -13.33 1.31
C PHE A 208 1.12 -13.67 -0.16
N LYS A 209 1.58 -14.81 -0.63
CA LYS A 209 1.33 -15.23 -2.00
C LYS A 209 -0.17 -15.35 -2.25
N ARG A 210 -0.91 -15.94 -1.33
CA ARG A 210 -2.37 -16.04 -1.43
C ARG A 210 -3.02 -14.67 -1.41
N VAL A 211 -2.66 -13.84 -0.43
CA VAL A 211 -3.24 -12.49 -0.25
C VAL A 211 -2.96 -11.61 -1.48
N LEU A 212 -1.71 -11.55 -1.90
CA LEU A 212 -1.31 -10.73 -3.05
C LEU A 212 -1.92 -11.25 -4.38
N ASN A 213 -2.04 -12.56 -4.55
CA ASN A 213 -2.76 -13.13 -5.70
C ASN A 213 -4.24 -12.77 -5.70
N GLN A 214 -4.88 -12.70 -4.53
CA GLN A 214 -6.27 -12.27 -4.40
C GLN A 214 -6.44 -10.80 -4.75
N ILE A 215 -5.54 -9.93 -4.29
CA ILE A 215 -5.49 -8.51 -4.65
C ILE A 215 -5.33 -8.36 -6.17
N GLY A 216 -4.37 -9.06 -6.76
CA GLY A 216 -4.13 -9.05 -8.20
C GLY A 216 -5.37 -9.46 -9.01
N LYS A 217 -6.06 -10.51 -8.59
CA LYS A 217 -7.32 -10.94 -9.22
C LYS A 217 -8.43 -9.90 -9.06
N SER A 218 -8.52 -9.22 -7.92
CA SER A 218 -9.51 -8.16 -7.68
C SER A 218 -9.29 -6.97 -8.60
N VAL A 219 -8.04 -6.57 -8.82
CA VAL A 219 -7.68 -5.49 -9.77
C VAL A 219 -8.06 -5.90 -11.20
N SER A 220 -7.69 -7.12 -11.62
CA SER A 220 -8.04 -7.67 -12.95
C SER A 220 -9.55 -7.77 -13.14
N ALA A 221 -10.30 -8.27 -12.15
CA ALA A 221 -11.75 -8.40 -12.22
C ALA A 221 -12.46 -7.05 -12.33
N SER A 222 -11.99 -6.03 -11.61
CA SER A 222 -12.53 -4.66 -11.70
C SER A 222 -12.41 -4.11 -13.10
N ARG A 223 -11.28 -4.33 -13.77
CA ARG A 223 -11.08 -3.88 -15.16
C ARG A 223 -11.99 -4.60 -16.14
N ALA A 224 -12.16 -5.91 -16.00
CA ALA A 224 -13.04 -6.69 -16.83
C ALA A 224 -14.50 -6.16 -16.79
N GLN A 225 -14.95 -5.67 -15.63
CA GLN A 225 -16.29 -5.10 -15.47
C GLN A 225 -16.43 -3.72 -16.12
N VAL A 226 -15.43 -2.86 -16.00
CA VAL A 226 -15.43 -1.55 -16.70
C VAL A 226 -15.56 -1.73 -18.20
N ILE A 227 -14.81 -2.68 -18.79
CA ILE A 227 -14.85 -2.95 -20.22
C ILE A 227 -16.22 -3.50 -20.66
N ARG A 228 -16.88 -4.31 -19.81
CA ARG A 228 -18.21 -4.87 -20.12
C ARG A 228 -19.37 -3.90 -19.89
N GLY A 229 -19.09 -2.65 -19.46
CA GLY A 229 -20.11 -1.64 -19.20
C GLY A 229 -21.01 -1.92 -17.99
N SER A 230 -20.73 -2.98 -17.24
CA SER A 230 -21.46 -3.29 -16.03
C SER A 230 -20.72 -2.74 -14.80
N VAL A 231 -20.97 -1.47 -14.47
CA VAL A 231 -20.57 -0.90 -13.19
C VAL A 231 -21.42 -1.53 -12.09
N ASN A 232 -21.11 -2.76 -11.72
CA ASN A 232 -21.76 -3.36 -10.57
C ASN A 232 -21.05 -2.87 -9.31
N LYS A 233 -21.69 -1.93 -8.59
CA LYS A 233 -21.28 -1.45 -7.26
C LYS A 233 -21.03 -2.59 -6.26
N ALA A 234 -21.46 -3.80 -6.56
CA ALA A 234 -21.46 -4.94 -5.66
C ALA A 234 -20.08 -5.59 -5.42
N LEU A 235 -19.07 -5.37 -6.27
CA LEU A 235 -17.76 -6.01 -6.05
C LEU A 235 -16.90 -5.31 -4.99
N PHE A 236 -17.16 -4.04 -4.73
CA PHE A 236 -16.45 -3.27 -3.71
C PHE A 236 -17.36 -2.81 -2.57
N GLY A 237 -18.63 -3.17 -2.59
CA GLY A 237 -19.64 -2.68 -1.66
C GLY A 237 -20.07 -3.65 -0.55
N GLN A 238 -19.44 -4.80 -0.45
CA GLN A 238 -19.66 -5.71 0.67
C GLN A 238 -18.32 -6.19 1.19
N ASN A 239 -18.05 -5.84 2.44
CA ASN A 239 -16.93 -6.32 3.26
C ASN A 239 -17.05 -7.84 3.52
N THR A 240 -17.03 -8.67 2.48
CA THR A 240 -17.02 -10.12 2.65
C THR A 240 -15.69 -10.67 3.18
N TRP A 241 -14.67 -9.81 3.26
CA TRP A 241 -13.33 -10.17 3.72
C TRP A 241 -13.14 -10.05 5.24
N VAL A 242 -13.88 -9.14 5.89
CA VAL A 242 -13.79 -8.91 7.35
C VAL A 242 -14.54 -9.97 8.15
N SER A 243 -15.50 -10.70 7.54
CA SER A 243 -16.39 -11.59 8.29
C SER A 243 -15.83 -12.99 8.55
N SER A 244 -14.83 -13.47 7.80
CA SER A 244 -14.33 -14.84 7.98
C SER A 244 -13.21 -14.98 9.02
N SER A 245 -12.42 -13.94 9.26
CA SER A 245 -11.34 -14.00 10.26
C SER A 245 -11.79 -13.68 11.68
N ARG A 246 -12.87 -12.90 11.87
CA ARG A 246 -13.40 -12.59 13.21
C ARG A 246 -14.10 -13.75 13.90
N THR A 247 -14.64 -14.72 13.16
CA THR A 247 -15.42 -15.80 13.76
C THR A 247 -14.54 -16.89 14.39
N GLU A 248 -13.29 -17.04 13.92
CA GLU A 248 -12.39 -18.08 14.45
C GLU A 248 -11.56 -17.65 15.67
N MET A 249 -11.41 -16.35 15.94
CA MET A 249 -10.64 -15.87 17.10
C MET A 249 -11.46 -15.61 18.36
N ARG A 250 -12.79 -15.71 18.32
CA ARG A 250 -13.64 -15.54 19.51
C ARG A 250 -14.07 -16.86 20.20
N GLY A 251 -13.54 -17.99 19.74
CA GLY A 251 -13.90 -19.32 20.22
C GLY A 251 -12.75 -20.14 20.82
N ALA A 252 -11.72 -19.49 21.42
CA ALA A 252 -10.69 -20.19 22.21
C ALA A 252 -10.42 -19.47 23.52
#